data_008c43aa208a35aca362e359602430ee
#
_entry.id   008c43aa208a35aca362e359602430ee
#
_cell.length_a   1.000
_cell.length_b   1.000
_cell.length_c   1.000
_cell.angle_alpha   90.00
_cell.angle_beta   90.00
_cell.angle_gamma   90.00
#
_symmetry.space_group_name_H-M   'P 1'
#
loop_
_entity.id
_entity.type
_entity.pdbx_description
1 polymer ?
#
loop_
_entity_poly.entity_id
_entity_poly.type
_entity_poly.pdbx_seq_one_letter_code
_entity_poly.pdbx_strand_id
1 'polypeptide(L)' 'MNVRMLRRRRKLNQTELATRVGITQAYIAMLEKGSNVNPTLALLTKLAKALKVSVAELVE' A
#
# COMPACT_ATOMS: atom_id res chain seq x y z
N MET A 1 -6.16 -6.72 -2.55
CA MET A 1 -5.81 -5.30 -2.69
C MET A 1 -4.88 -5.09 -3.88
N ASN A 2 -4.93 -3.90 -4.44
CA ASN A 2 -4.17 -3.55 -5.66
C ASN A 2 -2.89 -2.78 -5.37
N VAL A 3 -2.26 -3.04 -4.24
CA VAL A 3 -1.11 -2.23 -3.79
C VAL A 3 0.04 -2.30 -4.79
N ARG A 4 0.41 -3.50 -5.21
CA ARG A 4 1.54 -3.67 -6.15
C ARG A 4 1.31 -2.94 -7.47
N MET A 5 0.12 -3.12 -8.06
CA MET A 5 -0.20 -2.50 -9.34
C MET A 5 -0.21 -0.98 -9.22
N LEU A 6 -0.87 -0.46 -8.18
CA LEU A 6 -0.96 0.99 -7.97
C LEU A 6 0.40 1.59 -7.65
N ARG A 7 1.22 0.87 -6.88
CA ARG A 7 2.59 1.28 -6.57
C ARG A 7 3.43 1.41 -7.84
N ARG A 8 3.38 0.39 -8.69
CA ARG A 8 4.14 0.39 -9.95
C ARG A 8 3.67 1.50 -10.88
N ARG A 9 2.38 1.79 -10.88
CA ARG A 9 1.83 2.91 -11.66
C ARG A 9 2.45 4.24 -11.23
N ARG A 10 2.80 4.38 -9.96
CA ARG A 10 3.48 5.57 -9.43
C ARG A 10 4.99 5.48 -9.51
N LYS A 11 5.53 4.41 -10.09
CA LYS A 11 6.96 4.18 -10.23
C LYS A 11 7.69 4.18 -8.88
N LEU A 12 7.03 3.62 -7.87
CA LEU A 12 7.60 3.47 -6.53
C LEU A 12 8.02 2.02 -6.30
N ASN A 13 9.16 1.82 -5.64
CA ASN A 13 9.49 0.50 -5.14
C ASN A 13 8.85 0.31 -3.75
N GLN A 14 8.94 -0.91 -3.21
CA GLN A 14 8.32 -1.23 -1.92
C GLN A 14 8.87 -0.35 -0.79
N THR A 15 10.18 -0.11 -0.77
CA THR A 15 10.82 0.70 0.26
C THR A 15 10.36 2.15 0.20
N GLU A 16 10.24 2.70 -1.00
CA GLU A 16 9.76 4.07 -1.18
C GLU A 16 8.34 4.24 -0.69
N LEU A 17 7.45 3.31 -1.04
CA LEU A 17 6.07 3.38 -0.56
C LEU A 17 6.01 3.23 0.96
N ALA A 18 6.75 2.28 1.52
CA ALA A 18 6.80 2.06 2.96
C ALA A 18 7.24 3.32 3.70
N THR A 19 8.27 3.99 3.20
CA THR A 19 8.77 5.23 3.79
C THR A 19 7.70 6.32 3.78
N ARG A 20 6.98 6.45 2.68
CA ARG A 20 5.94 7.49 2.55
C ARG A 20 4.80 7.30 3.53
N VAL A 21 4.44 6.05 3.83
CA VAL A 21 3.33 5.78 4.77
C VAL A 21 3.79 5.48 6.19
N GLY A 22 5.11 5.43 6.42
CA GLY A 22 5.65 5.25 7.77
C GLY A 22 5.59 3.82 8.28
N ILE A 23 5.70 2.83 7.40
CA ILE A 23 5.71 1.41 7.76
C ILE A 23 6.96 0.73 7.18
N THR A 24 7.13 -0.55 7.46
CA THR A 24 8.29 -1.29 6.96
C THR A 24 8.07 -1.80 5.54
N GLN A 25 9.15 -1.99 4.81
CA GLN A 25 9.12 -2.62 3.50
C GLN A 25 8.55 -4.03 3.58
N ALA A 26 8.90 -4.77 4.64
CA ALA A 26 8.38 -6.12 4.86
C ALA A 26 6.85 -6.12 4.96
N TYR A 27 6.27 -5.11 5.60
CA TYR A 27 4.82 -5.00 5.70
C TYR A 27 4.18 -4.77 4.34
N ILE A 28 4.76 -3.90 3.51
CA ILE A 28 4.29 -3.69 2.14
C ILE A 28 4.36 -5.01 1.36
N ALA A 29 5.45 -5.76 1.49
CA ALA A 29 5.61 -7.03 0.80
C ALA A 29 4.50 -8.02 1.22
N MET A 30 4.16 -8.06 2.50
CA MET A 30 3.08 -8.91 3.01
C MET A 30 1.73 -8.51 2.44
N LEU A 31 1.45 -7.22 2.38
CA LEU A 31 0.21 -6.71 1.78
C LEU A 31 0.10 -7.11 0.31
N GLU A 32 1.19 -7.00 -0.42
CA GLU A 32 1.21 -7.32 -1.85
C GLU A 32 1.07 -8.82 -2.12
N LYS A 33 1.58 -9.65 -1.22
CA LYS A 33 1.45 -11.11 -1.33
C LYS A 33 0.06 -11.61 -1.00
N GLY A 34 -0.76 -10.79 -0.37
CA GLY A 34 -2.03 -11.26 0.15
C GLY A 34 -1.88 -12.10 1.41
N SER A 35 -0.76 -11.95 2.12
CA SER A 35 -0.56 -12.61 3.41
C SER A 35 -1.63 -12.16 4.39
N ASN A 36 -1.85 -12.95 5.43
CA ASN A 36 -2.92 -12.70 6.40
C ASN A 36 -2.60 -11.50 7.30
N VAL A 37 -2.65 -10.32 6.73
CA VAL A 37 -2.50 -9.06 7.44
C VAL A 37 -3.83 -8.33 7.46
N ASN A 38 -4.07 -7.58 8.52
CA ASN A 38 -5.33 -6.86 8.70
C ASN A 38 -5.01 -5.37 8.92
N PRO A 39 -4.77 -4.61 7.86
CA PRO A 39 -4.40 -3.20 7.99
C PRO A 39 -5.55 -2.38 8.56
N THR A 40 -5.21 -1.38 9.37
CA THR A 40 -6.19 -0.46 9.94
C THR A 40 -6.73 0.46 8.85
N LEU A 41 -7.90 1.05 9.09
CA LEU A 41 -8.45 2.05 8.18
C LEU A 41 -7.50 3.24 8.04
N ALA A 42 -6.84 3.64 9.12
CA ALA A 42 -5.87 4.72 9.09
C ALA A 42 -4.73 4.41 8.11
N LEU A 43 -4.22 3.17 8.14
CA LEU A 43 -3.16 2.76 7.22
C LEU A 43 -3.66 2.72 5.77
N LEU A 44 -4.87 2.19 5.56
CA LEU A 44 -5.46 2.15 4.21
C LEU A 44 -5.61 3.57 3.65
N THR A 45 -6.01 4.53 4.48
CA THR A 45 -6.14 5.92 4.08
C THR A 45 -4.79 6.50 3.67
N LYS A 46 -3.74 6.22 4.45
CA LYS A 46 -2.38 6.68 4.13
C LYS A 46 -1.86 6.07 2.84
N LEU A 47 -2.10 4.78 2.64
CA LEU A 47 -1.71 4.09 1.39
C LEU A 47 -2.44 4.70 0.20
N ALA A 48 -3.74 4.91 0.30
CA ALA A 48 -4.52 5.48 -0.77
C ALA A 48 -4.01 6.87 -1.16
N LYS A 49 -3.69 7.70 -0.16
CA LYS A 49 -3.11 9.02 -0.41
C LYS A 49 -1.77 8.94 -1.12
N ALA A 50 -0.90 8.07 -0.65
CA ALA A 50 0.44 7.91 -1.25
C ALA A 50 0.33 7.41 -2.69
N LEU A 51 -0.66 6.58 -2.98
CA LEU A 51 -0.89 6.02 -4.31
C LEU A 51 -1.83 6.88 -5.16
N LYS A 52 -2.37 7.97 -4.60
CA LYS A 52 -3.26 8.92 -5.27
C LYS A 52 -4.52 8.25 -5.81
N VAL A 53 -5.11 7.41 -5.00
CA VAL A 53 -6.37 6.71 -5.31
C VAL A 53 -7.29 6.80 -4.10
N SER A 54 -8.56 6.39 -4.30
CA SER A 54 -9.49 6.24 -3.18
C SER A 54 -9.21 4.94 -2.43
N VAL A 55 -9.68 4.84 -1.20
CA VAL A 55 -9.60 3.59 -0.43
C VAL A 55 -10.36 2.48 -1.18
N ALA A 56 -11.50 2.82 -1.80
CA ALA A 56 -12.26 1.84 -2.57
C ALA A 56 -11.44 1.24 -3.71
N GLU A 57 -10.71 2.07 -4.45
CA GLU A 57 -9.83 1.59 -5.52
C GLU A 57 -8.70 0.71 -4.98
N LEU A 58 -8.18 1.06 -3.82
CA LEU A 58 -7.09 0.31 -3.21
C LEU A 58 -7.51 -1.11 -2.83
N VAL A 59 -8.71 -1.27 -2.26
CA VAL A 59 -9.16 -2.56 -1.73
C VAL A 59 -9.87 -3.43 -2.76
N GLU A 60 -10.19 -2.90 -3.90
CA GLU A 60 -10.74 -3.68 -5.00
C GLU A 60 -9.67 -4.65 -5.52
#